data_f7ecc654d08cbbf2d0d21c41e125a282
#
_entry.id   f7ecc654d08cbbf2d0d21c41e125a282
#
_cell.length_a   1.000
_cell.length_b   1.000
_cell.length_c   1.000
_cell.angle_alpha   90.00
_cell.angle_beta   90.00
_cell.angle_gamma   90.00
#
_symmetry.space_group_name_H-M   'P 1'
#
loop_
_entity.id
_entity.type
_entity.pdbx_description
1 polymer ?
#
loop_
_entity_poly.entity_id
_entity_poly.type
_entity_poly.pdbx_seq_one_letter_code
_entity_poly.pdbx_strand_id
1 'polypeptide(L)'
;MKELKVLIGIVGDYYRYKEAIYRFGELPDFKTRHTLLALECFLKPDITLSLLPESLAAPFIVELELGNVGPEITYSTYEKSILEGFEKWRKGIVNYSQSDFRTILLPYSGVFKINTSSVGKSGAAGVDQQHNKRTDDGIWTIRINGNFADFKYLALYELTKVFLEKIDELECEAKIRVFYDVTTGINSLNLYVYWALQNLLSILSAFYECELVLYNGIPEKVDEEYIFSEIEKVVHFNPRFSIKDENKFIPIKVRSKEDAEYSKRISAEIGKNEDLRELFNSSLHSLSAFYNGFILALLTFLADSDQLLKKLNISVNLYREGYQFSLNGKTLEIKKRAYFTESFVVYVLTALLSRILPLYTAKKFKEFNIKEVPESGVVLDSLENLYGTMYKTNPVLNTLALSEIDKIKQRYAKAKLSAKEGSDIASSNHQLCVSSSDEPWILYEEHSGEKVDSTALEKDQSAKKQGKPTGGKIDRRNFFAHAGLCYGSICIKREGEGLRIKYVNDESVIHDIKENLKEGILQK
;
A
#
# COMPACT_ATOMS: atom_id res chain seq x y z
N MET A 1 7.30 -18.13 9.52
CA MET A 1 5.86 -18.09 9.90
C MET A 1 5.03 -18.56 8.71
N LYS A 2 4.15 -19.55 8.90
CA LYS A 2 3.30 -20.10 7.81
C LYS A 2 1.95 -19.41 7.67
N GLU A 3 1.44 -18.82 8.73
CA GLU A 3 0.21 -18.06 8.74
C GLU A 3 0.40 -16.81 9.60
N LEU A 4 -0.13 -15.67 9.14
CA LEU A 4 -0.23 -14.43 9.90
C LEU A 4 -1.71 -14.06 10.00
N LYS A 5 -2.22 -13.97 11.22
CA LYS A 5 -3.58 -13.56 11.52
C LYS A 5 -3.59 -12.15 12.10
N VAL A 6 -4.28 -11.23 11.46
CA VAL A 6 -4.39 -9.84 11.91
C VAL A 6 -5.87 -9.50 12.12
N LEU A 7 -6.24 -9.08 13.31
CA LEU A 7 -7.57 -8.57 13.63
C LEU A 7 -7.52 -7.04 13.67
N ILE A 8 -8.46 -6.38 13.02
CA ILE A 8 -8.54 -4.92 12.93
C ILE A 8 -9.96 -4.49 13.28
N GLY A 9 -10.10 -3.43 14.07
CA GLY A 9 -11.39 -2.83 14.36
C GLY A 9 -11.28 -1.36 14.70
N ILE A 10 -12.31 -0.59 14.35
CA ILE A 10 -12.44 0.81 14.77
C ILE A 10 -13.20 0.84 16.08
N VAL A 11 -12.59 1.48 17.07
CA VAL A 11 -13.23 1.66 18.37
C VAL A 11 -13.95 2.99 18.41
N GLY A 12 -15.24 2.95 18.71
CA GLY A 12 -16.06 4.14 18.94
C GLY A 12 -15.93 4.68 20.37
N ASP A 13 -16.99 5.33 20.89
CA ASP A 13 -17.01 5.89 22.26
C ASP A 13 -17.07 4.75 23.30
N TYR A 14 -15.89 4.20 23.59
CA TYR A 14 -15.72 3.02 24.44
C TYR A 14 -16.18 3.21 25.90
N TYR A 15 -16.30 4.43 26.38
CA TYR A 15 -16.83 4.71 27.72
C TYR A 15 -18.33 4.44 27.85
N ARG A 16 -19.05 4.36 26.71
CA ARG A 16 -20.50 4.08 26.67
C ARG A 16 -20.81 2.62 26.50
N TYR A 17 -19.82 1.79 26.17
CA TYR A 17 -20.08 0.38 25.94
C TYR A 17 -20.43 -0.35 27.23
N LYS A 18 -21.57 -1.03 27.20
CA LYS A 18 -22.02 -1.91 28.25
C LYS A 18 -21.42 -3.29 28.08
N GLU A 19 -21.39 -4.03 29.17
CA GLU A 19 -21.03 -5.44 29.13
C GLU A 19 -22.12 -6.25 28.43
N ALA A 20 -21.74 -7.04 27.45
CA ALA A 20 -22.64 -7.87 26.65
C ALA A 20 -22.06 -9.28 26.48
N ILE A 21 -22.92 -10.23 26.12
CA ILE A 21 -22.56 -11.60 25.78
C ILE A 21 -22.38 -11.67 24.27
N TYR A 22 -21.23 -12.23 23.84
CA TYR A 22 -20.90 -12.41 22.44
C TYR A 22 -20.84 -13.89 22.10
N ARG A 23 -21.42 -14.26 20.94
CA ARG A 23 -21.46 -15.62 20.41
C ARG A 23 -20.79 -15.69 19.05
N PHE A 24 -20.05 -16.78 18.82
CA PHE A 24 -19.34 -17.03 17.57
C PHE A 24 -19.42 -18.52 17.20
N GLY A 25 -20.36 -18.88 16.34
CA GLY A 25 -20.62 -20.27 15.96
C GLY A 25 -20.93 -21.15 17.18
N GLU A 26 -20.21 -22.25 17.30
CA GLU A 26 -20.34 -23.22 18.42
C GLU A 26 -19.35 -22.96 19.57
N LEU A 27 -18.57 -21.86 19.51
CA LEU A 27 -17.64 -21.54 20.58
C LEU A 27 -18.37 -21.09 21.85
N PRO A 28 -17.77 -21.28 23.04
CA PRO A 28 -18.34 -20.81 24.30
C PRO A 28 -18.62 -19.30 24.28
N ASP A 29 -19.73 -18.89 24.87
CA ASP A 29 -20.09 -17.49 25.02
C ASP A 29 -18.99 -16.69 25.71
N PHE A 30 -18.75 -15.47 25.24
CA PHE A 30 -17.74 -14.58 25.82
C PHE A 30 -18.37 -13.26 26.25
N LYS A 31 -18.16 -12.88 27.50
CA LYS A 31 -18.71 -11.68 28.09
C LYS A 31 -17.68 -10.57 28.15
N THR A 32 -17.93 -9.46 27.45
CA THR A 32 -17.04 -8.30 27.38
C THR A 32 -17.81 -7.03 27.02
N ARG A 33 -17.11 -5.90 26.98
CA ARG A 33 -17.71 -4.60 26.62
C ARG A 33 -17.49 -4.19 25.16
N HIS A 34 -16.75 -4.96 24.38
CA HIS A 34 -16.42 -4.55 23.00
C HIS A 34 -16.28 -5.73 22.06
N THR A 35 -16.83 -5.58 20.84
CA THR A 35 -16.80 -6.60 19.77
C THR A 35 -15.38 -6.99 19.38
N LEU A 36 -14.45 -6.02 19.23
CA LEU A 36 -13.05 -6.31 18.90
C LEU A 36 -12.38 -7.22 19.94
N LEU A 37 -12.65 -7.01 21.25
CA LEU A 37 -12.10 -7.85 22.32
C LEU A 37 -12.73 -9.25 22.33
N ALA A 38 -14.01 -9.34 21.96
CA ALA A 38 -14.68 -10.62 21.80
C ALA A 38 -14.09 -11.41 20.62
N LEU A 39 -13.93 -10.76 19.45
CA LEU A 39 -13.31 -11.38 18.28
C LEU A 39 -11.86 -11.78 18.52
N GLU A 40 -11.09 -10.99 19.28
CA GLU A 40 -9.73 -11.36 19.70
C GLU A 40 -9.71 -12.69 20.45
N CYS A 41 -10.64 -12.86 21.39
CA CYS A 41 -10.78 -14.10 22.15
C CYS A 41 -11.12 -15.30 21.26
N PHE A 42 -12.06 -15.14 20.31
CA PHE A 42 -12.53 -16.22 19.44
C PHE A 42 -11.52 -16.58 18.35
N LEU A 43 -10.94 -15.59 17.68
CA LEU A 43 -10.11 -15.79 16.49
C LEU A 43 -8.63 -16.03 16.81
N LYS A 44 -8.18 -15.63 18.00
CA LYS A 44 -6.79 -15.75 18.48
C LYS A 44 -5.80 -15.26 17.42
N PRO A 45 -5.87 -13.98 17.04
CA PRO A 45 -4.97 -13.40 16.06
C PRO A 45 -3.55 -13.28 16.62
N ASP A 46 -2.56 -13.20 15.73
CA ASP A 46 -1.17 -12.86 16.11
C ASP A 46 -1.06 -11.38 16.48
N ILE A 47 -1.81 -10.52 15.77
CA ILE A 47 -1.84 -9.07 15.98
C ILE A 47 -3.29 -8.60 16.05
N THR A 48 -3.60 -7.76 17.04
CA THR A 48 -4.86 -7.02 17.11
C THR A 48 -4.60 -5.52 16.99
N LEU A 49 -5.24 -4.87 16.02
CA LEU A 49 -5.13 -3.43 15.77
C LEU A 49 -6.43 -2.72 16.14
N SER A 50 -6.36 -1.89 17.15
CA SER A 50 -7.44 -1.00 17.57
C SER A 50 -7.23 0.39 16.96
N LEU A 51 -8.09 0.79 16.04
CA LEU A 51 -8.04 2.09 15.37
C LEU A 51 -8.94 3.08 16.12
N LEU A 52 -8.34 4.08 16.73
CA LEU A 52 -9.05 5.11 17.50
C LEU A 52 -9.16 6.40 16.67
N PRO A 53 -10.37 6.91 16.41
CA PRO A 53 -10.50 8.28 15.91
C PRO A 53 -10.15 9.29 17.01
N GLU A 54 -9.43 10.34 16.66
CA GLU A 54 -8.99 11.38 17.62
C GLU A 54 -10.13 12.16 18.30
N SER A 55 -11.39 11.96 17.85
CA SER A 55 -12.58 12.44 18.56
C SER A 55 -12.77 11.81 19.94
N LEU A 56 -12.06 10.73 20.25
CA LEU A 56 -12.11 10.04 21.55
C LEU A 56 -11.19 10.72 22.58
N ALA A 57 -11.24 12.03 22.64
CA ALA A 57 -10.35 12.86 23.48
C ALA A 57 -10.80 13.01 24.94
N ALA A 58 -11.78 12.23 25.40
CA ALA A 58 -12.26 12.31 26.80
C ALA A 58 -11.15 12.16 27.84
N PRO A 59 -10.18 11.22 27.72
CA PRO A 59 -9.07 11.12 28.66
C PRO A 59 -8.23 12.39 28.72
N PHE A 60 -7.94 12.98 27.55
CA PHE A 60 -7.15 14.21 27.47
C PHE A 60 -7.87 15.39 28.15
N ILE A 61 -9.19 15.51 27.97
CA ILE A 61 -9.99 16.54 28.63
C ILE A 61 -9.96 16.39 30.15
N VAL A 62 -10.02 15.15 30.66
CA VAL A 62 -9.88 14.89 32.10
C VAL A 62 -8.52 15.34 32.63
N GLU A 63 -7.44 15.07 31.92
CA GLU A 63 -6.09 15.51 32.29
C GLU A 63 -5.98 17.06 32.29
N LEU A 64 -6.66 17.73 31.34
CA LEU A 64 -6.79 19.19 31.31
C LEU A 64 -7.52 19.73 32.55
N GLU A 65 -8.68 19.14 32.92
CA GLU A 65 -9.47 19.54 34.09
C GLU A 65 -8.69 19.34 35.43
N LEU A 66 -7.86 18.31 35.48
CA LEU A 66 -7.00 18.02 36.63
C LEU A 66 -5.74 18.91 36.73
N GLY A 67 -5.47 19.72 35.69
CA GLY A 67 -4.27 20.56 35.62
C GLY A 67 -2.98 19.77 35.34
N ASN A 68 -3.09 18.53 34.87
CA ASN A 68 -1.95 17.66 34.55
C ASN A 68 -1.31 18.00 33.20
N VAL A 69 -2.00 18.76 32.35
CA VAL A 69 -1.48 19.23 31.07
C VAL A 69 -0.83 20.59 31.26
N GLY A 70 0.41 20.72 30.81
CA GLY A 70 1.14 22.00 30.86
C GLY A 70 0.49 23.08 29.98
N PRO A 71 0.96 24.33 30.09
CA PRO A 71 0.39 25.46 29.34
C PRO A 71 0.50 25.32 27.83
N GLU A 72 1.45 24.53 27.34
CA GLU A 72 1.65 24.25 25.93
C GLU A 72 1.14 22.82 25.60
N ILE A 73 0.05 22.76 24.84
CA ILE A 73 -0.52 21.48 24.38
C ILE A 73 0.17 21.09 23.08
N THR A 74 0.79 19.91 23.06
CA THR A 74 1.40 19.32 21.87
C THR A 74 0.61 18.12 21.38
N TYR A 75 0.82 17.74 20.10
CA TYR A 75 0.22 16.49 19.57
C TYR A 75 0.64 15.27 20.41
N SER A 76 1.89 15.19 20.81
CA SER A 76 2.40 14.07 21.62
C SER A 76 1.69 13.92 22.96
N THR A 77 1.46 15.03 23.69
CA THR A 77 0.67 15.00 24.94
C THR A 77 -0.77 14.59 24.69
N TYR A 78 -1.38 15.12 23.66
CA TYR A 78 -2.74 14.78 23.24
C TYR A 78 -2.88 13.30 22.89
N GLU A 79 -2.04 12.79 21.98
CA GLU A 79 -2.02 11.39 21.56
C GLU A 79 -1.80 10.45 22.74
N LYS A 80 -0.78 10.74 23.56
CA LYS A 80 -0.42 9.93 24.74
C LYS A 80 -1.60 9.78 25.69
N SER A 81 -2.27 10.88 26.06
CA SER A 81 -3.41 10.82 26.98
C SER A 81 -4.56 9.97 26.45
N ILE A 82 -4.86 10.04 25.15
CA ILE A 82 -5.92 9.21 24.54
C ILE A 82 -5.53 7.74 24.54
N LEU A 83 -4.30 7.41 24.13
CA LEU A 83 -3.81 6.04 24.07
C LEU A 83 -3.73 5.40 25.47
N GLU A 84 -3.19 6.09 26.44
CA GLU A 84 -3.11 5.61 27.83
C GLU A 84 -4.50 5.45 28.46
N GLY A 85 -5.42 6.36 28.17
CA GLY A 85 -6.81 6.25 28.62
C GLY A 85 -7.52 5.02 28.06
N PHE A 86 -7.33 4.74 26.78
CA PHE A 86 -7.88 3.53 26.16
C PHE A 86 -7.23 2.26 26.72
N GLU A 87 -5.90 2.22 26.85
CA GLU A 87 -5.20 1.07 27.41
C GLU A 87 -5.62 0.78 28.86
N LYS A 88 -5.80 1.82 29.69
CA LYS A 88 -6.33 1.66 31.04
C LYS A 88 -7.74 1.06 31.05
N TRP A 89 -8.61 1.54 30.16
CA TRP A 89 -9.96 1.01 30.00
C TRP A 89 -9.90 -0.47 29.55
N ARG A 90 -9.12 -0.80 28.53
CA ARG A 90 -8.99 -2.15 28.01
C ARG A 90 -8.50 -3.14 29.05
N LYS A 91 -7.42 -2.81 29.78
CA LYS A 91 -6.86 -3.64 30.84
C LYS A 91 -7.82 -3.87 32.01
N GLY A 92 -8.77 -2.94 32.25
CA GLY A 92 -9.81 -3.12 33.23
C GLY A 92 -10.91 -4.10 32.84
N ILE A 93 -11.00 -4.50 31.55
CA ILE A 93 -12.05 -5.38 31.04
C ILE A 93 -11.52 -6.81 30.81
N VAL A 94 -10.32 -6.94 30.28
CA VAL A 94 -9.74 -8.23 29.87
C VAL A 94 -8.42 -8.45 30.58
N ASN A 95 -8.34 -9.50 31.36
CA ASN A 95 -7.13 -9.82 32.12
C ASN A 95 -6.01 -10.45 31.27
N TYR A 96 -6.28 -10.75 29.98
CA TYR A 96 -5.28 -11.31 29.08
C TYR A 96 -5.57 -10.94 27.62
N SER A 97 -4.55 -10.54 26.90
CA SER A 97 -4.48 -10.54 25.44
C SER A 97 -3.39 -11.54 25.07
N GLN A 98 -3.71 -12.46 24.15
CA GLN A 98 -2.72 -13.41 23.62
C GLN A 98 -2.04 -12.84 22.37
N SER A 99 -2.60 -11.77 21.79
CA SER A 99 -2.09 -11.13 20.59
C SER A 99 -1.13 -9.97 20.93
N ASP A 100 -0.29 -9.59 19.96
CA ASP A 100 0.38 -8.29 19.93
C ASP A 100 -0.68 -7.20 19.72
N PHE A 101 -1.22 -6.66 20.82
CA PHE A 101 -2.29 -5.67 20.78
C PHE A 101 -1.72 -4.27 20.63
N ARG A 102 -2.08 -3.60 19.53
CA ARG A 102 -1.61 -2.26 19.19
C ARG A 102 -2.77 -1.30 19.01
N THR A 103 -2.59 -0.10 19.51
CA THR A 103 -3.57 0.98 19.39
C THR A 103 -3.00 2.10 18.54
N ILE A 104 -3.76 2.54 17.54
CA ILE A 104 -3.37 3.55 16.58
C ILE A 104 -4.38 4.70 16.63
N LEU A 105 -3.91 5.92 16.92
CA LEU A 105 -4.71 7.12 16.86
C LEU A 105 -4.73 7.66 15.42
N LEU A 106 -5.94 7.82 14.87
CA LEU A 106 -6.14 8.29 13.51
C LEU A 106 -6.85 9.65 13.48
N PRO A 107 -6.45 10.55 12.56
CA PRO A 107 -7.00 11.88 12.47
C PRO A 107 -8.50 11.85 12.12
N TYR A 108 -9.27 12.71 12.74
CA TYR A 108 -10.69 12.87 12.45
C TYR A 108 -11.04 14.36 12.24
N SER A 109 -12.28 14.65 11.89
CA SER A 109 -12.75 16.02 11.71
C SER A 109 -14.22 16.12 12.12
N GLY A 110 -14.59 17.22 12.76
CA GLY A 110 -15.96 17.43 13.19
C GLY A 110 -16.07 18.20 14.50
N VAL A 111 -17.30 18.27 15.00
CA VAL A 111 -17.62 18.87 16.30
C VAL A 111 -18.24 17.82 17.20
N PHE A 112 -17.64 17.61 18.35
CA PHE A 112 -18.01 16.53 19.28
C PHE A 112 -18.31 17.11 20.66
N LYS A 113 -19.35 16.57 21.30
CA LYS A 113 -19.65 16.84 22.70
C LYS A 113 -19.19 15.67 23.54
N ILE A 114 -18.33 15.94 24.52
CA ILE A 114 -17.75 14.95 25.41
C ILE A 114 -18.22 15.23 26.83
N ASN A 115 -18.70 14.17 27.49
CA ASN A 115 -19.04 14.21 28.91
C ASN A 115 -17.93 13.55 29.71
N THR A 116 -17.18 14.35 30.48
CA THR A 116 -16.05 13.87 31.30
C THR A 116 -16.49 13.08 32.53
N SER A 117 -17.74 13.25 32.99
CA SER A 117 -18.26 12.52 34.16
C SER A 117 -18.35 10.99 33.96
N SER A 118 -18.27 10.51 32.73
CA SER A 118 -18.26 9.07 32.40
C SER A 118 -16.89 8.43 32.55
N VAL A 119 -15.80 9.21 32.45
CA VAL A 119 -14.42 8.69 32.43
C VAL A 119 -13.95 8.25 33.82
N GLY A 120 -14.37 8.93 34.88
CA GLY A 120 -13.96 8.60 36.27
C GLY A 120 -14.65 7.39 36.89
N LYS A 121 -15.75 6.90 36.30
CA LYS A 121 -16.58 5.83 36.89
C LYS A 121 -16.31 4.43 36.35
N SER A 122 -15.51 4.28 35.31
CA SER A 122 -15.26 2.98 34.67
C SER A 122 -14.29 2.05 35.45
N GLY A 123 -13.70 2.50 36.57
CA GLY A 123 -12.79 1.70 37.39
C GLY A 123 -13.39 1.05 38.65
N ALA A 124 -14.65 1.33 38.97
CA ALA A 124 -15.32 0.73 40.13
C ALA A 124 -16.54 -0.07 39.67
N ALA A 125 -16.44 -1.39 39.73
CA ALA A 125 -17.58 -2.28 39.57
C ALA A 125 -18.62 -1.96 40.64
N GLY A 126 -19.83 -1.62 40.21
CA GLY A 126 -21.03 -1.66 41.03
C GLY A 126 -21.30 -0.45 41.91
N VAL A 127 -21.79 0.65 41.33
CA VAL A 127 -22.61 1.60 42.07
C VAL A 127 -23.81 1.95 41.20
N ASP A 128 -25.02 1.60 41.73
CA ASP A 128 -26.32 1.92 41.16
C ASP A 128 -26.42 3.41 40.76
N GLN A 129 -26.76 3.65 39.52
CA GLN A 129 -27.06 4.98 39.00
C GLN A 129 -28.48 5.39 39.49
N GLN A 130 -28.55 5.96 40.68
CA GLN A 130 -29.69 6.84 41.00
C GLN A 130 -29.59 8.09 40.11
N HIS A 131 -30.71 8.47 39.53
CA HIS A 131 -30.96 9.66 38.73
C HIS A 131 -30.33 10.93 39.33
N ASN A 132 -29.08 11.24 39.03
CA ASN A 132 -28.55 12.56 39.30
C ASN A 132 -28.85 13.47 38.11
N LYS A 133 -29.55 14.58 38.38
CA LYS A 133 -29.77 15.69 37.45
C LYS A 133 -28.49 15.97 36.68
N ARG A 134 -28.53 15.85 35.34
CA ARG A 134 -27.47 16.29 34.43
C ARG A 134 -27.27 17.79 34.65
N THR A 135 -26.28 18.16 35.41
CA THR A 135 -25.77 19.53 35.40
C THR A 135 -24.86 19.62 34.15
N ASP A 136 -25.01 20.67 33.36
CA ASP A 136 -24.21 20.94 32.15
C ASP A 136 -22.72 21.16 32.47
N ASP A 137 -22.30 21.04 33.71
CA ASP A 137 -20.98 21.38 34.19
C ASP A 137 -19.84 20.46 33.71
N GLY A 138 -20.15 19.27 33.19
CA GLY A 138 -19.15 18.30 32.69
C GLY A 138 -19.08 18.17 31.17
N ILE A 139 -19.80 19.00 30.37
CA ILE A 139 -19.84 18.86 28.91
C ILE A 139 -18.80 19.77 28.25
N TRP A 140 -17.90 19.15 27.52
CA TRP A 140 -16.92 19.83 26.67
C TRP A 140 -17.32 19.76 25.20
N THR A 141 -16.91 20.76 24.43
CA THR A 141 -16.99 20.75 22.99
C THR A 141 -15.60 20.62 22.41
N ILE A 142 -15.39 19.64 21.51
CA ILE A 142 -14.16 19.53 20.74
C ILE A 142 -14.47 19.86 19.30
N ARG A 143 -13.71 20.79 18.72
CA ARG A 143 -13.79 21.16 17.31
C ARG A 143 -12.49 20.78 16.63
N ILE A 144 -12.55 19.82 15.70
CA ILE A 144 -11.39 19.32 14.97
C ILE A 144 -11.50 19.76 13.52
N ASN A 145 -10.63 20.65 13.11
CA ASN A 145 -10.55 21.15 11.74
C ASN A 145 -9.51 20.36 10.96
N GLY A 146 -9.94 19.44 10.13
CA GLY A 146 -9.09 18.51 9.38
C GLY A 146 -9.69 18.12 8.03
N ASN A 147 -9.10 17.12 7.40
CA ASN A 147 -9.60 16.50 6.18
C ASN A 147 -9.89 15.01 6.47
N PHE A 148 -11.07 14.54 6.12
CA PHE A 148 -11.40 13.12 6.27
C PHE A 148 -10.47 12.19 5.46
N ALA A 149 -9.89 12.67 4.36
CA ALA A 149 -8.92 11.91 3.60
C ALA A 149 -7.64 11.60 4.39
N ASP A 150 -7.27 12.46 5.36
CA ASP A 150 -6.09 12.23 6.19
C ASP A 150 -6.24 10.96 7.04
N PHE A 151 -7.46 10.65 7.52
CA PHE A 151 -7.76 9.38 8.19
C PHE A 151 -7.44 8.18 7.29
N LYS A 152 -7.98 8.21 6.06
CA LYS A 152 -7.82 7.16 5.07
C LYS A 152 -6.35 6.91 4.72
N TYR A 153 -5.58 7.98 4.53
CA TYR A 153 -4.18 7.91 4.12
C TYR A 153 -3.28 7.45 5.26
N LEU A 154 -3.51 7.97 6.46
CA LEU A 154 -2.74 7.56 7.63
C LEU A 154 -3.09 6.11 8.04
N ALA A 155 -4.35 5.69 7.92
CA ALA A 155 -4.74 4.29 8.15
C ALA A 155 -3.96 3.35 7.21
N LEU A 156 -3.89 3.65 5.91
CA LEU A 156 -3.10 2.86 4.96
C LEU A 156 -1.62 2.80 5.36
N TYR A 157 -1.03 3.92 5.75
CA TYR A 157 0.38 3.98 6.16
C TYR A 157 0.65 3.15 7.43
N GLU A 158 -0.17 3.32 8.48
CA GLU A 158 0.04 2.60 9.74
C GLU A 158 -0.20 1.09 9.58
N LEU A 159 -1.22 0.69 8.81
CA LEU A 159 -1.44 -0.71 8.46
C LEU A 159 -0.23 -1.27 7.69
N THR A 160 0.28 -0.51 6.70
CA THR A 160 1.46 -0.92 5.93
C THR A 160 2.67 -1.15 6.83
N LYS A 161 2.91 -0.27 7.82
CA LYS A 161 4.01 -0.45 8.78
C LYS A 161 3.91 -1.78 9.53
N VAL A 162 2.72 -2.11 10.04
CA VAL A 162 2.50 -3.36 10.78
C VAL A 162 2.85 -4.57 9.91
N PHE A 163 2.44 -4.57 8.63
CA PHE A 163 2.78 -5.67 7.73
C PHE A 163 4.27 -5.69 7.38
N LEU A 164 4.89 -4.52 7.17
CA LEU A 164 6.33 -4.44 6.89
C LEU A 164 7.19 -4.99 8.04
N GLU A 165 6.78 -4.79 9.29
CA GLU A 165 7.46 -5.35 10.46
C GLU A 165 7.41 -6.88 10.50
N LYS A 166 6.37 -7.50 9.92
CA LYS A 166 6.15 -8.96 9.94
C LYS A 166 6.62 -9.69 8.68
N ILE A 167 6.83 -8.95 7.59
CA ILE A 167 7.11 -9.55 6.28
C ILE A 167 8.42 -10.36 6.26
N ASP A 168 9.42 -9.93 7.04
CA ASP A 168 10.70 -10.63 7.13
C ASP A 168 10.55 -12.02 7.78
N GLU A 169 9.54 -12.21 8.63
CA GLU A 169 9.24 -13.46 9.32
C GLU A 169 8.41 -14.45 8.47
N LEU A 170 7.78 -13.97 7.37
CA LEU A 170 6.91 -14.79 6.53
C LEU A 170 7.72 -15.68 5.57
N GLU A 171 7.29 -16.94 5.44
CA GLU A 171 7.74 -17.85 4.38
C GLU A 171 7.07 -17.49 3.04
N CYS A 172 7.65 -17.89 1.91
CA CYS A 172 7.09 -17.58 0.57
C CYS A 172 5.67 -18.11 0.35
N GLU A 173 5.30 -19.19 1.05
CA GLU A 173 4.00 -19.85 0.93
C GLU A 173 3.08 -19.52 2.13
N ALA A 174 3.42 -18.46 2.86
CA ALA A 174 2.63 -18.04 4.01
C ALA A 174 1.24 -17.58 3.60
N LYS A 175 0.27 -17.81 4.50
CA LYS A 175 -1.07 -17.27 4.41
C LYS A 175 -1.21 -16.03 5.29
N ILE A 176 -1.81 -14.98 4.75
CA ILE A 176 -2.16 -13.76 5.48
C ILE A 176 -3.68 -13.72 5.60
N ARG A 177 -4.18 -13.80 6.82
CA ARG A 177 -5.61 -13.70 7.09
C ARG A 177 -5.90 -12.44 7.90
N VAL A 178 -6.67 -11.55 7.32
CA VAL A 178 -7.10 -10.30 7.96
C VAL A 178 -8.57 -10.43 8.35
N PHE A 179 -8.85 -10.25 9.62
CA PHE A 179 -10.20 -10.16 10.17
C PHE A 179 -10.53 -8.69 10.42
N TYR A 180 -11.65 -8.21 9.92
CA TYR A 180 -12.06 -6.84 10.08
C TYR A 180 -13.42 -6.76 10.77
N ASP A 181 -13.42 -6.19 11.99
CA ASP A 181 -14.64 -5.90 12.76
C ASP A 181 -15.28 -4.59 12.27
N VAL A 182 -16.45 -4.70 11.64
CA VAL A 182 -17.24 -3.56 11.16
C VAL A 182 -18.44 -3.23 12.06
N THR A 183 -18.56 -3.92 13.20
CA THR A 183 -19.70 -3.79 14.13
C THR A 183 -19.78 -2.39 14.72
N THR A 184 -18.65 -1.82 15.06
CA THR A 184 -18.55 -0.53 15.76
C THR A 184 -17.85 0.50 14.89
N GLY A 185 -18.03 1.76 15.26
CA GLY A 185 -17.44 2.87 14.56
C GLY A 185 -18.42 3.63 13.67
N ILE A 186 -17.91 4.68 13.06
CA ILE A 186 -18.67 5.51 12.11
C ILE A 186 -18.58 4.86 10.73
N ASN A 187 -19.71 4.62 10.07
CA ASN A 187 -19.78 3.93 8.78
C ASN A 187 -18.77 4.44 7.73
N SER A 188 -18.53 5.75 7.66
CA SER A 188 -17.53 6.32 6.74
C SER A 188 -16.10 5.91 7.06
N LEU A 189 -15.77 5.71 8.33
CA LEU A 189 -14.43 5.27 8.74
C LEU A 189 -14.21 3.80 8.38
N ASN A 190 -15.23 2.97 8.54
CA ASN A 190 -15.20 1.57 8.11
C ASN A 190 -14.90 1.45 6.61
N LEU A 191 -15.52 2.31 5.77
CA LEU A 191 -15.24 2.35 4.34
C LEU A 191 -13.80 2.77 4.04
N TYR A 192 -13.23 3.70 4.80
CA TYR A 192 -11.84 4.13 4.61
C TYR A 192 -10.83 3.06 4.99
N VAL A 193 -11.07 2.34 6.09
CA VAL A 193 -10.22 1.20 6.50
C VAL A 193 -10.35 0.06 5.49
N TYR A 194 -11.57 -0.26 5.05
CA TYR A 194 -11.79 -1.26 4.00
C TYR A 194 -11.04 -0.91 2.71
N TRP A 195 -11.10 0.35 2.27
CA TRP A 195 -10.33 0.83 1.12
C TRP A 195 -8.82 0.67 1.33
N ALA A 196 -8.31 0.99 2.52
CA ALA A 196 -6.88 0.83 2.84
C ALA A 196 -6.47 -0.65 2.79
N LEU A 197 -7.28 -1.55 3.35
CA LEU A 197 -7.07 -2.99 3.31
C LEU A 197 -7.09 -3.56 1.89
N GLN A 198 -8.04 -3.13 1.04
CA GLN A 198 -8.10 -3.54 -0.35
C GLN A 198 -6.81 -3.17 -1.12
N ASN A 199 -6.29 -1.95 -0.94
CA ASN A 199 -5.06 -1.52 -1.59
C ASN A 199 -3.83 -2.26 -1.06
N LEU A 200 -3.73 -2.42 0.25
CA LEU A 200 -2.63 -3.14 0.90
C LEU A 200 -2.61 -4.61 0.46
N LEU A 201 -3.74 -5.31 0.57
CA LEU A 201 -3.85 -6.73 0.28
C LEU A 201 -3.70 -7.03 -1.23
N SER A 202 -3.97 -6.06 -2.10
CA SER A 202 -3.71 -6.22 -3.53
C SER A 202 -2.24 -6.43 -3.86
N ILE A 203 -1.37 -5.74 -3.15
CA ILE A 203 0.08 -5.92 -3.31
C ILE A 203 0.52 -7.22 -2.63
N LEU A 204 0.06 -7.45 -1.40
CA LEU A 204 0.43 -8.66 -0.65
C LEU A 204 -0.02 -9.95 -1.35
N SER A 205 -1.20 -9.95 -1.99
CA SER A 205 -1.76 -11.12 -2.67
C SER A 205 -1.00 -11.56 -3.92
N ALA A 206 -0.12 -10.72 -4.45
CA ALA A 206 0.81 -11.11 -5.50
C ALA A 206 1.92 -12.05 -5.00
N PHE A 207 2.18 -12.05 -3.70
CA PHE A 207 3.28 -12.80 -3.09
C PHE A 207 2.80 -13.88 -2.12
N TYR A 208 1.68 -13.65 -1.43
CA TYR A 208 1.14 -14.50 -0.38
C TYR A 208 -0.32 -14.88 -0.66
N GLU A 209 -0.78 -15.96 -0.07
CA GLU A 209 -2.21 -16.26 -0.04
C GLU A 209 -2.90 -15.31 0.95
N CYS A 210 -3.71 -14.36 0.45
CA CYS A 210 -4.39 -13.37 1.27
C CYS A 210 -5.88 -13.65 1.37
N GLU A 211 -6.44 -13.44 2.57
CA GLU A 211 -7.86 -13.56 2.88
C GLU A 211 -8.28 -12.39 3.77
N LEU A 212 -9.34 -11.68 3.40
CA LEU A 212 -9.98 -10.65 4.22
C LEU A 212 -11.38 -11.11 4.58
N VAL A 213 -11.67 -11.23 5.87
CA VAL A 213 -12.98 -11.63 6.39
C VAL A 213 -13.56 -10.49 7.20
N LEU A 214 -14.76 -10.04 6.83
CA LEU A 214 -15.49 -9.00 7.52
C LEU A 214 -16.49 -9.61 8.49
N TYR A 215 -16.41 -9.21 9.75
CA TYR A 215 -17.34 -9.61 10.80
C TYR A 215 -18.21 -8.45 11.26
N ASN A 216 -19.50 -8.75 11.49
CA ASN A 216 -20.45 -7.85 12.13
C ASN A 216 -21.12 -8.55 13.32
N GLY A 217 -21.11 -7.91 14.47
CA GLY A 217 -21.88 -8.35 15.62
C GLY A 217 -23.33 -7.90 15.47
N ILE A 218 -24.23 -8.84 15.24
CA ILE A 218 -25.65 -8.61 15.11
C ILE A 218 -26.30 -8.68 16.50
N PRO A 219 -26.98 -7.64 16.98
CA PRO A 219 -27.66 -7.68 18.27
C PRO A 219 -28.85 -8.64 18.22
N GLU A 220 -28.88 -9.66 19.09
CA GLU A 220 -30.04 -10.47 19.35
C GLU A 220 -30.95 -9.79 20.40
N LYS A 221 -30.31 -9.24 21.44
CA LYS A 221 -30.95 -8.42 22.45
C LYS A 221 -30.16 -7.14 22.62
N VAL A 222 -30.78 -6.03 22.36
CA VAL A 222 -30.12 -4.71 22.30
C VAL A 222 -29.30 -4.46 23.57
N ASP A 223 -28.01 -4.14 23.39
CA ASP A 223 -27.00 -3.88 24.43
C ASP A 223 -26.70 -5.05 25.39
N GLU A 224 -27.21 -6.27 25.14
CA GLU A 224 -27.00 -7.40 26.03
C GLU A 224 -26.40 -8.65 25.35
N GLU A 225 -26.84 -8.96 24.14
CA GLU A 225 -26.43 -10.17 23.43
C GLU A 225 -26.15 -9.86 21.95
N TYR A 226 -25.03 -10.39 21.44
CA TYR A 226 -24.60 -10.22 20.04
C TYR A 226 -24.15 -11.57 19.47
N ILE A 227 -24.53 -11.83 18.22
CA ILE A 227 -24.00 -12.93 17.41
C ILE A 227 -23.10 -12.35 16.34
N PHE A 228 -21.86 -12.89 16.20
CA PHE A 228 -21.00 -12.54 15.09
C PHE A 228 -21.42 -13.29 13.83
N SER A 229 -21.57 -12.54 12.76
CA SER A 229 -21.81 -13.04 11.42
C SER A 229 -20.66 -12.62 10.50
N GLU A 230 -20.18 -13.57 9.70
CA GLU A 230 -19.34 -13.26 8.56
C GLU A 230 -20.21 -12.64 7.48
N ILE A 231 -19.92 -11.38 7.09
CA ILE A 231 -20.68 -10.69 6.06
C ILE A 231 -20.01 -10.78 4.69
N GLU A 232 -18.69 -10.88 4.63
CA GLU A 232 -17.95 -10.96 3.39
C GLU A 232 -16.62 -11.66 3.61
N LYS A 233 -16.23 -12.48 2.62
CA LYS A 233 -14.91 -13.09 2.53
C LYS A 233 -14.31 -12.78 1.17
N VAL A 234 -13.23 -12.00 1.17
CA VAL A 234 -12.52 -11.59 -0.04
C VAL A 234 -11.21 -12.39 -0.14
N VAL A 235 -11.01 -13.07 -1.27
CA VAL A 235 -9.79 -13.85 -1.57
C VAL A 235 -9.12 -13.40 -2.86
N HIS A 236 -9.76 -12.52 -3.64
CA HIS A 236 -9.23 -11.95 -4.87
C HIS A 236 -9.17 -10.43 -4.74
N PHE A 237 -7.97 -9.91 -4.84
CA PHE A 237 -7.69 -8.48 -4.72
C PHE A 237 -7.19 -7.97 -6.06
N ASN A 238 -8.01 -7.17 -6.74
CA ASN A 238 -7.68 -6.51 -8.01
C ASN A 238 -7.95 -5.01 -7.95
N PRO A 239 -7.42 -4.26 -6.98
CA PRO A 239 -7.61 -2.83 -7.01
C PRO A 239 -6.80 -2.24 -8.16
N ARG A 240 -7.46 -1.38 -8.91
CA ARG A 240 -6.81 -0.51 -9.87
C ARG A 240 -6.56 0.83 -9.16
N PHE A 241 -5.35 1.05 -8.77
CA PHE A 241 -4.94 2.37 -8.31
C PHE A 241 -4.62 3.23 -9.52
N SER A 242 -5.18 4.43 -9.57
CA SER A 242 -4.92 5.41 -10.64
C SER A 242 -4.74 6.79 -10.03
N ILE A 243 -3.93 7.62 -10.66
CA ILE A 243 -3.59 8.96 -10.22
C ILE A 243 -4.21 9.96 -11.18
N LYS A 244 -4.80 11.02 -10.60
CA LYS A 244 -5.44 12.09 -11.38
C LYS A 244 -4.48 13.15 -11.89
N ASP A 245 -3.37 13.39 -11.18
CA ASP A 245 -2.48 14.51 -11.48
C ASP A 245 -1.02 14.17 -11.11
N GLU A 246 -0.23 13.89 -12.12
CA GLU A 246 1.20 13.58 -12.01
C GLU A 246 2.07 14.74 -11.47
N ASN A 247 1.55 15.97 -11.53
CA ASN A 247 2.27 17.13 -11.03
C ASN A 247 2.15 17.30 -9.51
N LYS A 248 1.31 16.47 -8.86
CA LYS A 248 1.14 16.49 -7.41
C LYS A 248 2.05 15.47 -6.73
N PHE A 249 3.36 15.65 -6.82
CA PHE A 249 4.39 14.73 -6.31
C PHE A 249 4.77 14.94 -4.83
N ILE A 250 4.29 16.01 -4.19
CA ILE A 250 4.59 16.33 -2.78
C ILE A 250 3.58 15.61 -1.87
N PRO A 251 4.03 14.74 -0.94
CA PRO A 251 3.13 13.87 -0.16
C PRO A 251 2.32 14.60 0.91
N ILE A 252 2.76 15.77 1.37
CA ILE A 252 2.10 16.61 2.38
C ILE A 252 2.13 18.08 1.99
N LYS A 253 1.02 18.79 2.22
CA LYS A 253 0.89 20.24 1.91
C LYS A 253 0.24 20.99 3.06
N VAL A 254 0.51 22.30 3.12
CA VAL A 254 -0.20 23.22 4.03
C VAL A 254 -1.63 23.45 3.56
N ARG A 255 -2.53 23.68 4.53
CA ARG A 255 -3.96 23.97 4.26
C ARG A 255 -4.18 25.41 3.84
N SER A 256 -3.51 26.36 4.52
CA SER A 256 -3.66 27.79 4.23
C SER A 256 -2.38 28.34 3.59
N LYS A 257 -2.54 29.18 2.58
CA LYS A 257 -1.43 29.94 1.98
C LYS A 257 -0.83 30.94 2.97
N GLU A 258 -1.58 31.32 4.01
CA GLU A 258 -1.12 32.22 5.07
C GLU A 258 -0.08 31.57 5.98
N ASP A 259 0.00 30.23 5.99
CA ASP A 259 0.99 29.45 6.74
C ASP A 259 2.34 29.36 6.00
N ALA A 260 2.87 30.50 5.54
CA ALA A 260 4.07 30.56 4.72
C ALA A 260 5.32 29.98 5.43
N GLU A 261 5.45 30.21 6.74
CA GLU A 261 6.55 29.67 7.53
C GLU A 261 6.50 28.16 7.60
N TYR A 262 5.33 27.58 7.89
CA TYR A 262 5.16 26.14 7.94
C TYR A 262 5.32 25.50 6.56
N SER A 263 4.90 26.17 5.50
CA SER A 263 5.16 25.75 4.11
C SER A 263 6.65 25.68 3.79
N LYS A 264 7.44 26.68 4.22
CA LYS A 264 8.90 26.69 4.05
C LYS A 264 9.53 25.54 4.82
N ARG A 265 9.07 25.28 6.06
CA ARG A 265 9.55 24.18 6.87
C ARG A 265 9.27 22.83 6.21
N ILE A 266 8.04 22.58 5.74
CA ILE A 266 7.69 21.38 4.98
C ILE A 266 8.65 21.21 3.79
N SER A 267 8.85 22.26 2.99
CA SER A 267 9.74 22.19 1.83
C SER A 267 11.20 21.92 2.19
N ALA A 268 11.68 22.46 3.31
CA ALA A 268 13.05 22.22 3.77
C ALA A 268 13.28 20.78 4.24
N GLU A 269 12.32 20.19 4.99
CA GLU A 269 12.49 18.86 5.58
C GLU A 269 12.18 17.72 4.59
N ILE A 270 11.17 17.89 3.73
CA ILE A 270 10.85 16.88 2.71
C ILE A 270 11.94 16.79 1.65
N GLY A 271 12.60 17.90 1.31
CA GLY A 271 13.70 17.96 0.36
C GLY A 271 13.36 18.71 -0.93
N LYS A 272 14.32 18.73 -1.86
CA LYS A 272 14.20 19.45 -3.12
C LYS A 272 13.09 18.90 -4.00
N ASN A 273 12.43 19.76 -4.75
CA ASN A 273 11.35 19.38 -5.67
C ASN A 273 11.82 18.41 -6.77
N GLU A 274 13.06 18.53 -7.23
CA GLU A 274 13.64 17.65 -8.25
C GLU A 274 13.75 16.22 -7.72
N ASP A 275 14.37 16.02 -6.54
CA ASP A 275 14.52 14.72 -5.91
C ASP A 275 13.17 14.05 -5.63
N LEU A 276 12.19 14.85 -5.17
CA LEU A 276 10.83 14.36 -4.92
C LEU A 276 10.10 13.96 -6.20
N ARG A 277 10.29 14.72 -7.27
CA ARG A 277 9.71 14.42 -8.58
C ARG A 277 10.30 13.14 -9.16
N GLU A 278 11.62 12.96 -9.03
CA GLU A 278 12.29 11.74 -9.47
C GLU A 278 11.80 10.52 -8.67
N LEU A 279 11.75 10.62 -7.34
CA LEU A 279 11.25 9.57 -6.47
C LEU A 279 9.78 9.23 -6.77
N PHE A 280 8.96 10.24 -7.04
CA PHE A 280 7.56 10.06 -7.41
C PHE A 280 7.42 9.36 -8.77
N ASN A 281 8.19 9.79 -9.78
CA ASN A 281 8.19 9.13 -11.09
C ASN A 281 8.63 7.67 -10.98
N SER A 282 9.69 7.38 -10.23
CA SER A 282 10.13 6.00 -9.97
C SER A 282 9.04 5.17 -9.28
N SER A 283 8.29 5.80 -8.38
CA SER A 283 7.14 5.16 -7.73
C SER A 283 6.02 4.85 -8.72
N LEU A 284 5.73 5.78 -9.64
CA LEU A 284 4.74 5.56 -10.70
C LEU A 284 5.16 4.43 -11.63
N HIS A 285 6.43 4.39 -12.03
CA HIS A 285 6.95 3.31 -12.87
C HIS A 285 6.79 1.95 -12.19
N SER A 286 7.16 1.84 -10.91
CA SER A 286 7.04 0.60 -10.13
C SER A 286 5.59 0.12 -10.01
N LEU A 287 4.66 1.01 -9.61
CA LEU A 287 3.25 0.64 -9.46
C LEU A 287 2.60 0.33 -10.81
N SER A 288 2.90 1.12 -11.86
CA SER A 288 2.38 0.86 -13.20
C SER A 288 2.87 -0.48 -13.73
N ALA A 289 4.16 -0.77 -13.59
CA ALA A 289 4.72 -2.05 -14.00
C ALA A 289 4.06 -3.21 -13.26
N PHE A 290 3.84 -3.06 -11.95
CA PHE A 290 3.15 -4.05 -11.12
C PHE A 290 1.70 -4.28 -11.56
N TYR A 291 0.89 -3.22 -11.67
CA TYR A 291 -0.54 -3.37 -12.00
C TYR A 291 -0.81 -3.80 -13.44
N ASN A 292 0.11 -3.55 -14.36
CA ASN A 292 -0.02 -3.95 -15.77
C ASN A 292 0.74 -5.23 -16.12
N GLY A 293 1.41 -5.89 -15.17
CA GLY A 293 2.08 -7.15 -15.40
C GLY A 293 3.41 -7.04 -16.15
N PHE A 294 4.13 -5.93 -16.03
CA PHE A 294 5.41 -5.72 -16.71
C PHE A 294 6.58 -6.06 -15.78
N ILE A 295 6.77 -7.36 -15.46
CA ILE A 295 7.73 -7.77 -14.43
C ILE A 295 9.16 -7.34 -14.77
N LEU A 296 9.62 -7.43 -16.02
CA LEU A 296 10.96 -6.96 -16.36
C LEU A 296 11.13 -5.47 -16.06
N ALA A 297 10.11 -4.64 -16.39
CA ALA A 297 10.12 -3.23 -16.05
C ALA A 297 10.07 -2.99 -14.53
N LEU A 298 9.27 -3.77 -13.81
CA LEU A 298 9.21 -3.71 -12.35
C LEU A 298 10.58 -4.01 -11.71
N LEU A 299 11.26 -5.06 -12.17
CA LEU A 299 12.59 -5.43 -11.69
C LEU A 299 13.66 -4.41 -12.05
N THR A 300 13.52 -3.75 -13.21
CA THR A 300 14.51 -2.77 -13.71
C THR A 300 14.36 -1.39 -13.06
N PHE A 301 13.11 -0.95 -12.82
CA PHE A 301 12.79 0.42 -12.38
C PHE A 301 12.17 0.47 -10.97
N LEU A 302 12.45 -0.53 -10.13
CA LEU A 302 11.94 -0.58 -8.77
C LEU A 302 12.46 0.60 -7.96
N ALA A 303 11.55 1.34 -7.35
CA ALA A 303 11.89 2.48 -6.50
C ALA A 303 12.56 2.03 -5.20
N ASP A 304 13.35 2.92 -4.60
CA ASP A 304 14.06 2.65 -3.34
C ASP A 304 13.10 2.73 -2.15
N SER A 305 12.86 1.59 -1.48
CA SER A 305 11.97 1.48 -0.33
C SER A 305 12.42 2.33 0.86
N ASP A 306 13.72 2.43 1.12
CA ASP A 306 14.23 3.12 2.30
C ASP A 306 14.10 4.63 2.15
N GLN A 307 14.33 5.15 0.93
CA GLN A 307 14.07 6.55 0.62
C GLN A 307 12.58 6.90 0.76
N LEU A 308 11.70 6.02 0.27
CA LEU A 308 10.24 6.20 0.38
C LEU A 308 9.79 6.22 1.84
N LEU A 309 10.21 5.23 2.64
CA LEU A 309 9.87 5.14 4.06
C LEU A 309 10.39 6.36 4.84
N LYS A 310 11.59 6.83 4.53
CA LYS A 310 12.14 8.06 5.13
C LYS A 310 11.26 9.28 4.82
N LYS A 311 10.83 9.48 3.56
CA LYS A 311 9.97 10.60 3.18
C LYS A 311 8.57 10.49 3.80
N LEU A 312 8.02 9.30 3.90
CA LEU A 312 6.74 9.03 4.57
C LEU A 312 6.83 9.37 6.07
N ASN A 313 7.86 8.90 6.76
CA ASN A 313 8.08 9.20 8.18
C ASN A 313 8.20 10.71 8.44
N ILE A 314 8.97 11.43 7.61
CA ILE A 314 9.08 12.89 7.69
C ILE A 314 7.70 13.52 7.48
N SER A 315 6.93 13.08 6.48
CA SER A 315 5.60 13.62 6.19
C SER A 315 4.64 13.43 7.36
N VAL A 316 4.65 12.26 8.01
CA VAL A 316 3.78 11.97 9.17
C VAL A 316 4.20 12.81 10.38
N ASN A 317 5.50 12.96 10.63
CA ASN A 317 5.99 13.81 11.73
C ASN A 317 5.59 15.27 11.52
N LEU A 318 5.80 15.81 10.31
CA LEU A 318 5.36 17.16 9.96
C LEU A 318 3.84 17.31 10.11
N TYR A 319 3.05 16.33 9.68
CA TYR A 319 1.61 16.36 9.87
C TYR A 319 1.22 16.47 11.35
N ARG A 320 1.83 15.66 12.23
CA ARG A 320 1.61 15.66 13.68
C ARG A 320 2.06 16.96 14.34
N GLU A 321 3.20 17.51 13.96
CA GLU A 321 3.69 18.81 14.43
C GLU A 321 2.85 20.00 13.93
N GLY A 322 2.09 19.82 12.87
CA GLY A 322 1.15 20.79 12.34
C GLY A 322 -0.15 20.95 13.12
N TYR A 323 -0.32 20.24 14.24
CA TYR A 323 -1.47 20.42 15.12
C TYR A 323 -1.33 21.69 15.95
N GLN A 324 -2.38 22.47 15.96
CA GLN A 324 -2.51 23.65 16.82
C GLN A 324 -3.71 23.47 17.74
N PHE A 325 -3.49 23.68 19.01
CA PHE A 325 -4.51 23.55 20.04
C PHE A 325 -4.83 24.93 20.60
N SER A 326 -6.11 25.23 20.76
CA SER A 326 -6.57 26.42 21.45
C SER A 326 -7.73 26.09 22.38
N LEU A 327 -7.72 26.69 23.55
CA LEU A 327 -8.72 26.47 24.59
C LEU A 327 -9.53 27.74 24.80
N ASN A 328 -10.85 27.64 24.71
CA ASN A 328 -11.77 28.74 24.98
C ASN A 328 -12.91 28.25 25.87
N GLY A 329 -12.79 28.51 27.17
CA GLY A 329 -13.69 27.94 28.20
C GLY A 329 -13.68 26.42 28.12
N LYS A 330 -14.85 25.80 27.93
CA LYS A 330 -15.00 24.34 27.73
C LYS A 330 -15.00 23.92 26.26
N THR A 331 -14.34 24.69 25.41
CA THR A 331 -14.16 24.35 23.98
C THR A 331 -12.68 24.15 23.68
N LEU A 332 -12.31 22.96 23.27
CA LEU A 332 -11.01 22.64 22.71
C LEU A 332 -11.10 22.70 21.17
N GLU A 333 -10.36 23.60 20.57
CA GLU A 333 -10.20 23.68 19.13
C GLU A 333 -8.88 23.07 18.72
N ILE A 334 -8.94 22.14 17.74
CA ILE A 334 -7.79 21.45 17.15
C ILE A 334 -7.74 21.82 15.67
N LYS A 335 -6.73 22.55 15.26
CA LYS A 335 -6.47 22.93 13.88
C LYS A 335 -5.31 22.11 13.34
N LYS A 336 -5.48 21.53 12.15
CA LYS A 336 -4.41 20.84 11.41
C LYS A 336 -3.90 21.75 10.31
N ARG A 337 -2.65 22.16 10.37
CA ARG A 337 -2.01 23.08 9.40
C ARG A 337 -1.69 22.40 8.08
N ALA A 338 -1.56 21.07 8.07
CA ALA A 338 -1.22 20.27 6.89
C ALA A 338 -2.28 19.22 6.56
N TYR A 339 -2.15 18.63 5.37
CA TYR A 339 -2.94 17.48 4.91
C TYR A 339 -2.10 16.61 3.97
N PHE A 340 -2.41 15.31 3.91
CA PHE A 340 -1.78 14.39 2.97
C PHE A 340 -2.39 14.51 1.57
N THR A 341 -1.57 14.30 0.55
CA THR A 341 -1.99 14.30 -0.86
C THR A 341 -2.09 12.87 -1.41
N GLU A 342 -2.57 12.69 -2.65
CA GLU A 342 -2.59 11.39 -3.32
C GLU A 342 -1.18 10.79 -3.48
N SER A 343 -0.14 11.62 -3.60
CA SER A 343 1.25 11.15 -3.67
C SER A 343 1.69 10.40 -2.42
N PHE A 344 1.13 10.72 -1.27
CA PHE A 344 1.38 9.98 -0.04
C PHE A 344 0.98 8.51 -0.20
N VAL A 345 -0.18 8.24 -0.80
CA VAL A 345 -0.65 6.87 -1.08
C VAL A 345 0.28 6.16 -2.06
N VAL A 346 0.72 6.85 -3.12
CA VAL A 346 1.70 6.32 -4.09
C VAL A 346 2.96 5.86 -3.36
N TYR A 347 3.50 6.73 -2.51
CA TYR A 347 4.71 6.39 -1.76
C TYR A 347 4.51 5.21 -0.81
N VAL A 348 3.36 5.14 -0.11
CA VAL A 348 3.06 4.02 0.80
C VAL A 348 2.98 2.69 0.04
N LEU A 349 2.20 2.63 -1.04
CA LEU A 349 2.02 1.41 -1.82
C LEU A 349 3.33 0.99 -2.50
N THR A 350 4.10 1.97 -3.02
CA THR A 350 5.41 1.68 -3.62
C THR A 350 6.40 1.19 -2.58
N ALA A 351 6.45 1.80 -1.39
CA ALA A 351 7.34 1.35 -0.32
C ALA A 351 7.07 -0.11 0.08
N LEU A 352 5.79 -0.47 0.18
CA LEU A 352 5.37 -1.85 0.44
C LEU A 352 5.87 -2.79 -0.66
N LEU A 353 5.56 -2.48 -1.93
CA LEU A 353 5.96 -3.28 -3.08
C LEU A 353 7.49 -3.43 -3.16
N SER A 354 8.21 -2.32 -3.03
CA SER A 354 9.67 -2.27 -3.13
C SER A 354 10.38 -2.95 -1.96
N ARG A 355 9.72 -3.15 -0.83
CA ARG A 355 10.26 -3.94 0.28
C ARG A 355 9.98 -5.42 0.11
N ILE A 356 8.77 -5.78 -0.30
CA ILE A 356 8.35 -7.19 -0.41
C ILE A 356 9.06 -7.89 -1.57
N LEU A 357 9.08 -7.29 -2.75
CA LEU A 357 9.55 -7.95 -3.96
C LEU A 357 10.99 -8.46 -3.85
N PRO A 358 11.99 -7.67 -3.38
CA PRO A 358 13.34 -8.16 -3.17
C PRO A 358 13.44 -9.28 -2.12
N LEU A 359 12.70 -9.15 -1.01
CA LEU A 359 12.69 -10.16 0.05
C LEU A 359 12.09 -11.49 -0.43
N TYR A 360 10.96 -11.42 -1.13
CA TYR A 360 10.28 -12.58 -1.66
C TYR A 360 11.14 -13.29 -2.71
N THR A 361 11.70 -12.54 -3.65
CA THR A 361 12.56 -13.10 -4.72
C THR A 361 13.82 -13.73 -4.16
N ALA A 362 14.48 -13.10 -3.17
CA ALA A 362 15.66 -13.64 -2.52
C ALA A 362 15.37 -14.94 -1.75
N LYS A 363 14.17 -15.05 -1.13
CA LYS A 363 13.75 -16.30 -0.44
C LYS A 363 13.40 -17.42 -1.43
N LYS A 364 12.76 -17.09 -2.55
CA LYS A 364 12.25 -18.06 -3.52
C LYS A 364 13.28 -18.50 -4.54
N PHE A 365 14.15 -17.59 -4.98
CA PHE A 365 15.15 -17.81 -6.03
C PHE A 365 16.53 -17.48 -5.46
N LYS A 366 17.28 -18.50 -5.00
CA LYS A 366 18.54 -18.35 -4.27
C LYS A 366 19.63 -17.51 -4.98
N GLU A 367 19.57 -17.43 -6.31
CA GLU A 367 20.56 -16.71 -7.14
C GLU A 367 20.03 -15.40 -7.73
N PHE A 368 18.84 -14.94 -7.27
CA PHE A 368 18.20 -13.79 -7.87
C PHE A 368 18.45 -12.51 -7.07
N ASN A 369 19.23 -11.60 -7.65
CA ASN A 369 19.47 -10.28 -7.07
C ASN A 369 18.83 -9.19 -7.92
N ILE A 370 17.73 -8.61 -7.45
CA ILE A 370 17.00 -7.55 -8.16
C ILE A 370 17.90 -6.35 -8.50
N LYS A 371 18.84 -5.99 -7.63
CA LYS A 371 19.72 -4.83 -7.83
C LYS A 371 20.65 -4.98 -9.06
N GLU A 372 20.89 -6.21 -9.48
CA GLU A 372 21.74 -6.51 -10.64
C GLU A 372 20.95 -6.58 -11.96
N VAL A 373 19.62 -6.63 -11.91
CA VAL A 373 18.80 -6.79 -13.12
C VAL A 373 19.02 -5.69 -14.17
N PRO A 374 19.18 -4.41 -13.82
CA PRO A 374 19.41 -3.37 -14.84
C PRO A 374 20.68 -3.63 -15.66
N GLU A 375 21.74 -4.14 -15.05
CA GLU A 375 23.05 -4.38 -15.69
C GLU A 375 23.16 -5.80 -16.23
N SER A 376 22.92 -6.78 -15.36
CA SER A 376 23.15 -8.20 -15.65
C SER A 376 21.95 -8.89 -16.29
N GLY A 377 20.76 -8.27 -16.28
CA GLY A 377 19.52 -8.88 -16.76
C GLY A 377 18.97 -9.95 -15.81
N VAL A 378 17.89 -10.61 -16.22
CA VAL A 378 17.22 -11.68 -15.48
C VAL A 378 17.16 -12.97 -16.31
N VAL A 379 17.33 -14.11 -15.65
CA VAL A 379 17.14 -15.43 -16.29
C VAL A 379 15.66 -15.57 -16.67
N LEU A 380 15.41 -15.96 -17.93
CA LEU A 380 14.07 -15.99 -18.50
C LEU A 380 13.13 -16.95 -17.76
N ASP A 381 13.65 -18.10 -17.30
CA ASP A 381 12.88 -19.06 -16.53
C ASP A 381 12.52 -18.52 -15.12
N SER A 382 13.39 -17.70 -14.51
CA SER A 382 13.07 -17.01 -13.25
C SER A 382 11.97 -15.96 -13.46
N LEU A 383 11.98 -15.25 -14.59
CA LEU A 383 10.94 -14.30 -14.97
C LEU A 383 9.59 -15.02 -15.18
N GLU A 384 9.60 -16.15 -15.90
CA GLU A 384 8.42 -17.00 -16.11
C GLU A 384 7.81 -17.48 -14.79
N ASN A 385 8.64 -17.96 -13.87
CA ASN A 385 8.23 -18.38 -12.54
C ASN A 385 7.65 -17.23 -11.70
N LEU A 386 8.19 -16.02 -11.83
CA LEU A 386 7.63 -14.82 -11.19
C LEU A 386 6.25 -14.47 -11.74
N TYR A 387 6.05 -14.56 -13.06
CA TYR A 387 4.72 -14.35 -13.66
C TYR A 387 3.70 -15.36 -13.12
N GLY A 388 4.05 -16.64 -13.12
CA GLY A 388 3.21 -17.71 -12.58
C GLY A 388 2.86 -17.53 -11.10
N THR A 389 3.70 -16.87 -10.34
CA THR A 389 3.47 -16.59 -8.92
C THR A 389 2.66 -15.32 -8.71
N MET A 390 3.13 -14.19 -9.22
CA MET A 390 2.56 -12.86 -8.94
C MET A 390 1.18 -12.67 -9.58
N TYR A 391 0.94 -13.29 -10.72
CA TYR A 391 -0.31 -13.12 -11.48
C TYR A 391 -1.12 -14.43 -11.60
N LYS A 392 -0.92 -15.39 -10.68
CA LYS A 392 -1.70 -16.65 -10.66
C LYS A 392 -3.22 -16.42 -10.61
N THR A 393 -3.66 -15.33 -9.99
CA THR A 393 -5.08 -14.94 -9.88
C THR A 393 -5.55 -14.04 -11.03
N ASN A 394 -4.64 -13.61 -11.92
CA ASN A 394 -4.96 -12.82 -13.09
C ASN A 394 -4.53 -13.57 -14.37
N PRO A 395 -5.36 -14.49 -14.88
CA PRO A 395 -4.99 -15.35 -16.00
C PRO A 395 -4.70 -14.57 -17.27
N VAL A 396 -5.29 -13.39 -17.47
CA VAL A 396 -5.06 -12.56 -18.66
C VAL A 396 -3.63 -12.05 -18.72
N LEU A 397 -3.17 -11.41 -17.64
CA LEU A 397 -1.78 -10.90 -17.57
C LEU A 397 -0.77 -12.03 -17.61
N ASN A 398 -1.05 -13.13 -16.90
CA ASN A 398 -0.18 -14.30 -16.90
C ASN A 398 -0.03 -14.92 -18.30
N THR A 399 -1.15 -15.19 -18.99
CA THR A 399 -1.14 -15.78 -20.35
C THR A 399 -0.45 -14.89 -21.37
N LEU A 400 -0.70 -13.57 -21.31
CA LEU A 400 -0.07 -12.60 -22.20
C LEU A 400 1.47 -12.65 -22.05
N ALA A 401 1.95 -12.56 -20.82
CA ALA A 401 3.38 -12.56 -20.55
C ALA A 401 4.06 -13.88 -20.91
N LEU A 402 3.47 -15.02 -20.57
CA LEU A 402 3.99 -16.34 -20.92
C LEU A 402 4.06 -16.54 -22.44
N SER A 403 3.05 -16.05 -23.17
CA SER A 403 3.07 -16.08 -24.64
C SER A 403 4.24 -15.30 -25.23
N GLU A 404 4.57 -14.13 -24.65
CA GLU A 404 5.73 -13.34 -25.12
C GLU A 404 7.05 -14.02 -24.76
N ILE A 405 7.16 -14.61 -23.59
CA ILE A 405 8.35 -15.39 -23.18
C ILE A 405 8.58 -16.57 -24.15
N ASP A 406 7.53 -17.30 -24.50
CA ASP A 406 7.62 -18.41 -25.46
C ASP A 406 8.07 -17.93 -26.85
N LYS A 407 7.59 -16.78 -27.33
CA LYS A 407 8.04 -16.18 -28.59
C LYS A 407 9.53 -15.85 -28.54
N ILE A 408 10.02 -15.30 -27.42
CA ILE A 408 11.45 -15.02 -27.22
C ILE A 408 12.26 -16.31 -27.31
N LYS A 409 11.85 -17.36 -26.58
CA LYS A 409 12.52 -18.70 -26.60
C LYS A 409 12.59 -19.28 -28.02
N GLN A 410 11.46 -19.29 -28.74
CA GLN A 410 11.36 -19.83 -30.11
C GLN A 410 12.24 -19.05 -31.11
N ARG A 411 12.25 -17.73 -31.03
CA ARG A 411 13.05 -16.88 -31.95
C ARG A 411 14.53 -17.04 -31.71
N TYR A 412 14.94 -17.09 -30.44
CA TYR A 412 16.34 -17.36 -30.13
C TYR A 412 16.80 -18.73 -30.65
N ALA A 413 15.97 -19.76 -30.54
CA ALA A 413 16.27 -21.09 -31.09
C ALA A 413 16.40 -21.07 -32.63
N LYS A 414 15.50 -20.35 -33.34
CA LYS A 414 15.58 -20.17 -34.81
C LYS A 414 16.84 -19.41 -35.24
N ALA A 415 17.18 -18.30 -34.55
CA ALA A 415 18.38 -17.52 -34.87
C ALA A 415 19.65 -18.35 -34.73
N LYS A 416 19.71 -19.25 -33.73
CA LYS A 416 20.84 -20.18 -33.56
C LYS A 416 20.97 -21.20 -34.68
N LEU A 417 19.87 -21.68 -35.25
CA LEU A 417 19.87 -22.60 -36.37
C LEU A 417 20.38 -21.90 -37.65
N SER A 418 19.94 -20.67 -37.92
CA SER A 418 20.34 -19.87 -39.05
C SER A 418 21.85 -19.50 -39.02
N ALA A 419 22.39 -19.18 -37.81
CA ALA A 419 23.80 -18.88 -37.63
C ALA A 419 24.74 -20.08 -37.90
N LYS A 420 24.23 -21.33 -37.70
CA LYS A 420 25.00 -22.54 -38.07
C LYS A 420 25.06 -22.80 -39.56
N GLU A 421 24.11 -22.24 -40.33
CA GLU A 421 24.03 -22.40 -41.79
C GLU A 421 24.84 -21.34 -42.57
N GLY A 422 25.64 -20.52 -41.90
CA GLY A 422 26.66 -19.66 -42.55
C GLY A 422 26.10 -18.35 -43.16
N SER A 423 24.93 -17.87 -42.71
CA SER A 423 24.43 -16.57 -43.14
C SER A 423 25.01 -15.45 -42.24
N ASP A 424 25.71 -14.48 -42.85
CA ASP A 424 26.28 -13.28 -42.19
C ASP A 424 25.15 -12.34 -41.63
N ILE A 425 24.50 -12.72 -40.56
CA ILE A 425 23.48 -11.87 -39.88
C ILE A 425 24.10 -10.99 -38.78
N ALA A 426 25.42 -10.97 -38.69
CA ALA A 426 26.13 -10.40 -37.53
C ALA A 426 26.52 -8.91 -37.65
N SER A 427 26.11 -8.13 -38.67
CA SER A 427 26.94 -6.94 -38.98
C SER A 427 26.36 -5.55 -38.69
N SER A 428 25.14 -5.35 -38.24
CA SER A 428 24.67 -3.95 -38.12
C SER A 428 24.12 -3.43 -36.76
N ASN A 429 23.78 -4.30 -35.80
CA ASN A 429 23.08 -3.82 -34.58
C ASN A 429 23.74 -4.22 -33.23
N HIS A 430 25.03 -4.64 -33.24
CA HIS A 430 25.75 -5.04 -32.02
C HIS A 430 26.02 -3.91 -31.01
N GLN A 431 25.87 -2.64 -31.42
CA GLN A 431 26.31 -1.50 -30.60
C GLN A 431 25.42 -1.17 -29.40
N LEU A 432 24.12 -1.54 -29.43
CA LEU A 432 23.14 -1.16 -28.41
C LEU A 432 23.12 -2.11 -27.20
N CYS A 433 23.70 -3.29 -27.30
CA CYS A 433 23.64 -4.32 -26.26
C CYS A 433 25.04 -4.69 -25.68
N VAL A 434 26.06 -3.90 -25.91
CA VAL A 434 27.44 -4.23 -25.53
C VAL A 434 27.63 -4.28 -24.02
N SER A 435 28.11 -5.41 -23.51
CA SER A 435 28.68 -5.54 -22.17
C SER A 435 30.12 -6.05 -22.30
N SER A 436 30.93 -5.80 -21.29
CA SER A 436 32.35 -6.23 -21.20
C SER A 436 32.53 -7.73 -20.95
N SER A 437 31.47 -8.55 -21.11
CA SER A 437 31.53 -10.01 -20.89
C SER A 437 31.68 -10.80 -22.17
N ASP A 438 32.30 -11.99 -22.09
CA ASP A 438 32.73 -12.83 -23.23
C ASP A 438 31.60 -13.33 -24.16
N GLU A 439 30.32 -13.28 -23.75
CA GLU A 439 29.20 -13.62 -24.62
C GLU A 439 28.38 -12.38 -25.01
N PRO A 440 28.14 -12.15 -26.33
CA PRO A 440 27.45 -10.96 -26.79
C PRO A 440 25.94 -10.98 -26.45
N TRP A 441 25.41 -9.82 -26.09
CA TRP A 441 24.00 -9.57 -26.02
C TRP A 441 23.45 -9.30 -27.41
N ILE A 442 22.31 -9.92 -27.77
CA ILE A 442 21.64 -9.79 -29.06
C ILE A 442 20.36 -8.99 -28.89
N LEU A 443 20.15 -7.98 -29.74
CA LEU A 443 18.91 -7.21 -29.75
C LEU A 443 17.74 -8.08 -30.24
N TYR A 444 16.61 -8.02 -29.53
CA TYR A 444 15.38 -8.71 -29.94
C TYR A 444 14.67 -7.90 -31.01
N GLU A 445 14.80 -8.31 -32.27
CA GLU A 445 14.25 -7.62 -33.45
C GLU A 445 13.14 -8.41 -34.13
N GLU A 446 12.27 -7.69 -34.84
CA GLU A 446 11.28 -8.30 -35.74
C GLU A 446 11.98 -8.73 -37.02
N HIS A 447 12.08 -10.05 -37.28
CA HIS A 447 12.63 -10.56 -38.54
C HIS A 447 11.66 -10.23 -39.70
N SER A 448 12.10 -9.38 -40.62
CA SER A 448 11.41 -9.01 -41.87
C SER A 448 11.28 -10.17 -42.89
N GLY A 449 11.48 -11.42 -42.44
CA GLY A 449 11.61 -12.60 -43.31
C GLY A 449 10.34 -13.42 -43.55
N GLU A 450 9.23 -13.18 -42.88
CA GLU A 450 7.95 -13.78 -43.27
C GLU A 450 7.26 -12.87 -44.28
N LYS A 451 7.34 -13.23 -45.59
CA LYS A 451 6.40 -12.73 -46.61
C LYS A 451 5.00 -13.13 -46.16
N VAL A 452 4.31 -12.20 -45.50
CA VAL A 452 2.85 -12.29 -45.37
C VAL A 452 2.29 -12.24 -46.77
N ASP A 453 1.58 -13.30 -47.18
CA ASP A 453 0.85 -13.38 -48.42
C ASP A 453 0.00 -12.12 -48.62
N SER A 454 0.41 -11.27 -49.54
CA SER A 454 -0.14 -9.96 -49.80
C SER A 454 -1.38 -10.05 -50.68
N THR A 455 -2.48 -10.60 -50.17
CA THR A 455 -3.77 -10.57 -50.86
C THR A 455 -4.93 -9.94 -50.12
N ALA A 456 -4.66 -9.26 -49.02
CA ALA A 456 -5.70 -8.43 -48.36
C ALA A 456 -5.08 -7.25 -47.64
N LEU A 457 -4.98 -6.10 -48.30
CA LEU A 457 -4.92 -4.72 -47.77
C LEU A 457 -3.96 -3.82 -48.59
N GLU A 458 -4.29 -3.63 -49.87
CA GLU A 458 -3.85 -2.41 -50.57
C GLU A 458 -4.71 -1.24 -50.07
N LYS A 459 -4.15 -0.44 -49.16
CA LYS A 459 -4.41 1.01 -48.95
C LYS A 459 -3.71 1.47 -47.69
N ASP A 460 -2.43 1.77 -47.78
CA ASP A 460 -1.73 2.89 -47.18
C ASP A 460 -0.24 2.82 -47.53
N GLN A 461 0.08 3.06 -48.80
CA GLN A 461 1.46 3.21 -49.25
C GLN A 461 1.80 4.69 -49.38
N SER A 462 2.18 5.33 -48.28
CA SER A 462 2.85 6.63 -48.36
C SER A 462 3.83 6.94 -47.22
N ALA A 463 4.56 5.95 -46.72
CA ALA A 463 5.70 6.22 -45.79
C ALA A 463 6.74 5.10 -45.83
N LYS A 464 7.24 4.71 -47.04
CA LYS A 464 8.53 3.98 -47.11
C LYS A 464 9.59 4.90 -47.67
N LYS A 465 10.34 5.58 -46.78
CA LYS A 465 11.64 6.17 -47.09
C LYS A 465 12.70 5.65 -46.11
N GLN A 466 13.57 4.85 -46.74
CA GLN A 466 15.01 4.67 -46.44
C GLN A 466 15.46 4.48 -45.00
N GLY A 467 15.97 3.28 -44.76
CA GLY A 467 16.77 2.78 -43.67
C GLY A 467 17.82 3.73 -43.10
N LYS A 468 17.59 4.10 -41.88
CA LYS A 468 18.59 4.22 -40.80
C LYS A 468 18.03 3.39 -39.64
N PRO A 469 18.86 2.71 -38.83
CA PRO A 469 18.40 2.18 -37.56
C PRO A 469 18.20 3.37 -36.62
N THR A 470 17.09 4.04 -36.83
CA THR A 470 16.60 5.05 -35.90
C THR A 470 15.94 4.27 -34.78
N GLY A 471 16.39 4.47 -33.56
CA GLY A 471 15.65 4.11 -32.36
C GLY A 471 14.22 4.65 -32.50
N GLY A 472 13.33 3.83 -33.10
CA GLY A 472 11.95 4.20 -33.30
C GLY A 472 11.30 4.30 -31.94
N LYS A 473 10.54 5.37 -31.72
CA LYS A 473 9.77 5.56 -30.50
C LYS A 473 8.98 4.29 -30.19
N ILE A 474 9.12 3.76 -28.96
CA ILE A 474 8.37 2.58 -28.52
C ILE A 474 6.90 2.98 -28.38
N ASP A 475 6.08 2.49 -29.32
CA ASP A 475 4.65 2.74 -29.29
C ASP A 475 4.02 2.11 -28.04
N ARG A 476 3.21 2.89 -27.33
CA ARG A 476 2.48 2.47 -26.13
C ARG A 476 1.68 1.20 -26.37
N ARG A 477 0.92 1.12 -27.48
CA ARG A 477 0.09 -0.05 -27.79
C ARG A 477 0.95 -1.31 -27.89
N ASN A 478 2.09 -1.24 -28.56
CA ASN A 478 3.01 -2.36 -28.67
C ASN A 478 3.62 -2.72 -27.31
N PHE A 479 4.02 -1.73 -26.52
CA PHE A 479 4.57 -1.97 -25.17
C PHE A 479 3.58 -2.74 -24.28
N PHE A 480 2.31 -2.33 -24.27
CA PHE A 480 1.27 -3.01 -23.50
C PHE A 480 0.87 -4.36 -24.08
N ALA A 481 0.79 -4.48 -25.42
CA ALA A 481 0.43 -5.72 -26.09
C ALA A 481 1.46 -6.84 -25.89
N HIS A 482 2.72 -6.49 -25.67
CA HIS A 482 3.82 -7.43 -25.47
C HIS A 482 4.30 -7.52 -24.00
N ALA A 483 3.46 -7.19 -23.04
CA ALA A 483 3.78 -7.22 -21.60
C ALA A 483 5.11 -6.54 -21.24
N GLY A 484 5.46 -5.44 -21.93
CA GLY A 484 6.73 -4.74 -21.78
C GLY A 484 7.93 -5.42 -22.45
N LEU A 485 7.73 -6.55 -23.13
CA LEU A 485 8.78 -7.35 -23.77
C LEU A 485 8.79 -7.13 -25.30
N CYS A 486 8.68 -5.88 -25.75
CA CYS A 486 8.56 -5.55 -27.15
C CYS A 486 9.90 -5.57 -27.91
N TYR A 487 9.79 -5.70 -29.25
CA TYR A 487 10.95 -5.65 -30.16
C TYR A 487 11.70 -4.33 -30.04
N GLY A 488 13.03 -4.40 -30.17
CA GLY A 488 13.89 -3.22 -30.07
C GLY A 488 14.06 -2.67 -28.66
N SER A 489 13.36 -3.22 -27.65
CA SER A 489 13.49 -2.77 -26.26
C SER A 489 14.30 -3.71 -25.37
N ILE A 490 14.50 -4.97 -25.77
CA ILE A 490 15.21 -5.97 -24.97
C ILE A 490 16.40 -6.57 -25.66
N CYS A 491 17.44 -6.87 -24.87
CA CYS A 491 18.59 -7.65 -25.25
C CYS A 491 18.51 -9.04 -24.65
N ILE A 492 18.96 -10.05 -25.40
CA ILE A 492 18.96 -11.45 -25.00
C ILE A 492 20.38 -11.99 -25.08
N LYS A 493 20.83 -12.76 -24.10
CA LYS A 493 22.04 -13.57 -24.19
C LYS A 493 21.82 -14.96 -23.66
N ARG A 494 22.65 -15.90 -24.09
CA ARG A 494 22.69 -17.25 -23.52
C ARG A 494 23.50 -17.26 -22.24
N GLU A 495 23.05 -18.01 -21.25
CA GLU A 495 23.77 -18.29 -20.04
C GLU A 495 23.59 -19.77 -19.67
N GLY A 496 24.62 -20.57 -19.87
CA GLY A 496 24.55 -22.01 -19.73
C GLY A 496 23.50 -22.62 -20.68
N GLU A 497 22.50 -23.32 -20.12
CA GLU A 497 21.38 -23.88 -20.90
C GLU A 497 20.21 -22.89 -21.06
N GLY A 498 20.18 -21.79 -20.29
CA GLY A 498 19.10 -20.82 -20.27
C GLY A 498 19.34 -19.55 -21.09
N LEU A 499 18.35 -18.68 -21.05
CA LEU A 499 18.41 -17.35 -21.64
C LEU A 499 18.34 -16.29 -20.54
N ARG A 500 19.06 -15.20 -20.72
CA ARG A 500 18.99 -14.02 -19.87
C ARG A 500 18.51 -12.83 -20.70
N ILE A 501 17.67 -12.00 -20.14
CA ILE A 501 17.13 -10.81 -20.82
C ILE A 501 17.28 -9.56 -19.95
N LYS A 502 17.44 -8.41 -20.61
CA LYS A 502 17.40 -7.07 -20.00
C LYS A 502 16.87 -6.05 -21.00
N TYR A 503 16.54 -4.86 -20.54
CA TYR A 503 16.30 -3.75 -21.45
C TYR A 503 17.60 -3.28 -22.13
N VAL A 504 17.42 -2.72 -23.33
CA VAL A 504 18.51 -2.07 -24.08
C VAL A 504 19.04 -0.90 -23.25
N ASN A 505 20.37 -0.77 -23.20
CA ASN A 505 21.00 0.37 -22.52
C ASN A 505 21.11 1.58 -23.45
N ASP A 506 19.96 2.07 -23.92
CA ASP A 506 19.82 3.28 -24.74
C ASP A 506 18.87 4.26 -24.03
N GLU A 507 19.33 5.49 -23.81
CA GLU A 507 18.59 6.49 -23.04
C GLU A 507 17.22 6.81 -23.66
N SER A 508 17.11 6.81 -24.99
CA SER A 508 15.84 7.11 -25.67
C SER A 508 14.83 5.97 -25.48
N VAL A 509 15.29 4.70 -25.56
CA VAL A 509 14.47 3.51 -25.32
C VAL A 509 14.00 3.46 -23.87
N ILE A 510 14.91 3.69 -22.93
CA ILE A 510 14.59 3.73 -21.51
C ILE A 510 13.60 4.87 -21.18
N HIS A 511 13.77 6.03 -21.82
CA HIS A 511 12.83 7.14 -21.68
C HIS A 511 11.42 6.76 -22.17
N ASP A 512 11.31 6.18 -23.36
CA ASP A 512 10.04 5.75 -23.93
C ASP A 512 9.34 4.69 -23.06
N ILE A 513 10.08 3.73 -22.49
CA ILE A 513 9.57 2.73 -21.55
C ILE A 513 8.99 3.43 -20.31
N LYS A 514 9.74 4.36 -19.71
CA LYS A 514 9.31 5.09 -18.52
C LYS A 514 8.06 5.94 -18.78
N GLU A 515 7.97 6.62 -19.90
CA GLU A 515 6.77 7.39 -20.28
C GLU A 515 5.56 6.48 -20.50
N ASN A 516 5.73 5.34 -21.17
CA ASN A 516 4.67 4.35 -21.33
C ASN A 516 4.17 3.79 -19.98
N LEU A 517 5.07 3.51 -19.04
CA LEU A 517 4.72 3.08 -17.69
C LEU A 517 3.92 4.16 -16.96
N LYS A 518 4.39 5.40 -16.98
CA LYS A 518 3.73 6.54 -16.34
C LYS A 518 2.29 6.73 -16.86
N GLU A 519 2.09 6.68 -18.18
CA GLU A 519 0.76 6.75 -18.77
C GLU A 519 -0.15 5.56 -18.39
N GLY A 520 0.41 4.42 -18.03
CA GLY A 520 -0.34 3.21 -17.63
C GLY A 520 -1.08 3.33 -16.30
N ILE A 521 -0.69 4.26 -15.44
CA ILE A 521 -1.28 4.48 -14.11
C ILE A 521 -2.07 5.80 -14.02
N LEU A 522 -1.89 6.70 -14.97
CA LEU A 522 -2.63 7.95 -15.03
C LEU A 522 -4.09 7.72 -15.43
N GLN A 523 -5.00 8.33 -14.70
CA GLN A 523 -6.41 8.36 -15.04
C GLN A 523 -6.62 9.34 -16.21
N LYS A 524 -6.99 8.83 -17.40
CA LYS A 524 -7.40 9.65 -18.55
C LYS A 524 -8.85 10.09 -18.42
#